data_e9fbcb1b29a407b05295b15c000ec071
#
_entry.id   e9fbcb1b29a407b05295b15c000ec071
#
_cell.length_a   1.000
_cell.length_b   1.000
_cell.length_c   1.000
_cell.angle_alpha   90.00
_cell.angle_beta   90.00
_cell.angle_gamma   90.00
#
_symmetry.space_group_name_H-M   'P 1'
#
loop_
_entity.id
_entity.type
_entity.pdbx_description
1 polymer ?
#
loop_
_entity_poly.entity_id
_entity_poly.type
_entity_poly.pdbx_seq_one_letter_code
_entity_poly.pdbx_strand_id
1 'polypeptide(L)'
;MPSCKLIIQDEVNLKIEGLAVDVRRKLANTFKYEDPTARYRPAYQLGRWDGSIGLFGLGGNGYLSQLPKILEVLEKCGVDVADIVDNRAPINLQFPKVEADFWGEQCWPVGHRFAGQPIRLREDQVEVVNKFLENPQCLQEIATGFGKTITTATLAKVCEPYGRTFTIVPNKSLVEQTEEDFINCGLDVGVYYGDRKDLYKTHTIATWQSLNILDKKSKNHEQDILTLAEFLDGVTTIMVDEVHMAKATVLRNLLTQNFNNAPIRWGLTGTVPKEDFEAQQIFVSLGPCVHEVHAHELQAQGVLSACHVNITQLIDLPEFKSYAEEYKYLVTDEDRMIFISKLVNGISNSGNTLVLVNRIETGKFIVNEIPDSVFISGEVKTKDRKSEYDEIKTVDNKIIVATYGVAAVGINIPRIFNLVMVESGKSFTRVIQSIGRGIRRADDKDFVQIWDVTSTCKYAKRHLTQRKKFYKDAKYPFTIEKIDWK
;
A
#
# COMPACT_ATOMS: atom_id res chain seq x y z
N MET A 1 -15.49 41.61 -15.14
CA MET A 1 -15.18 40.24 -15.50
C MET A 1 -16.22 39.36 -14.85
N PRO A 2 -16.58 38.19 -15.42
CA PRO A 2 -17.43 37.25 -14.69
C PRO A 2 -16.76 36.82 -13.39
N SER A 3 -17.52 36.76 -12.32
CA SER A 3 -17.01 36.43 -11.00
C SER A 3 -17.73 35.21 -10.41
N CYS A 4 -17.06 34.49 -9.53
CA CYS A 4 -17.60 33.34 -8.84
C CYS A 4 -17.35 33.42 -7.33
N LYS A 5 -18.04 32.60 -6.57
CA LYS A 5 -17.90 32.44 -5.13
C LYS A 5 -17.29 31.07 -4.84
N LEU A 6 -16.19 31.04 -4.11
CA LEU A 6 -15.55 29.81 -3.63
C LEU A 6 -16.03 29.52 -2.19
N ILE A 7 -16.56 28.31 -1.98
CA ILE A 7 -16.99 27.84 -0.66
C ILE A 7 -16.15 26.63 -0.30
N ILE A 8 -15.30 26.75 0.70
CA ILE A 8 -14.60 25.62 1.33
C ILE A 8 -15.57 25.01 2.32
N GLN A 9 -16.06 23.81 2.02
CA GLN A 9 -17.12 23.16 2.77
C GLN A 9 -16.60 22.46 4.04
N ASP A 10 -15.48 21.79 3.90
CA ASP A 10 -14.78 21.03 4.94
C ASP A 10 -13.29 20.86 4.57
N GLU A 11 -12.56 20.00 5.24
CA GLU A 11 -11.13 19.79 5.02
C GLU A 11 -10.79 19.16 3.67
N VAL A 12 -11.80 18.69 2.91
CA VAL A 12 -11.62 17.98 1.65
C VAL A 12 -12.40 18.59 0.50
N ASN A 13 -13.63 19.03 0.77
CA ASN A 13 -14.60 19.40 -0.25
C ASN A 13 -14.71 20.91 -0.42
N LEU A 14 -14.87 21.34 -1.66
CA LEU A 14 -15.18 22.72 -2.02
C LEU A 14 -16.37 22.79 -2.99
N LYS A 15 -16.97 23.95 -3.08
CA LYS A 15 -18.00 24.27 -4.06
C LYS A 15 -17.73 25.63 -4.69
N ILE A 16 -17.92 25.76 -5.98
CA ILE A 16 -17.83 27.04 -6.69
C ILE A 16 -19.21 27.38 -7.24
N GLU A 17 -19.73 28.53 -6.84
CA GLU A 17 -21.01 29.06 -7.28
C GLU A 17 -20.83 30.22 -8.23
N GLY A 18 -21.81 30.48 -9.09
CA GLY A 18 -21.79 31.59 -10.06
C GLY A 18 -21.05 31.30 -11.37
N LEU A 19 -20.51 30.08 -11.58
CA LEU A 19 -19.84 29.72 -12.82
C LEU A 19 -20.83 29.56 -13.99
N ALA A 20 -20.46 30.08 -15.15
CA ALA A 20 -21.13 29.80 -16.42
C ALA A 20 -20.99 28.32 -16.80
N VAL A 21 -21.94 27.82 -17.61
CA VAL A 21 -22.04 26.38 -17.95
C VAL A 21 -20.80 25.88 -18.71
N ASP A 22 -20.26 26.67 -19.59
CA ASP A 22 -19.06 26.38 -20.37
C ASP A 22 -17.82 26.26 -19.48
N VAL A 23 -17.64 27.15 -18.51
CA VAL A 23 -16.55 27.08 -17.51
C VAL A 23 -16.69 25.83 -16.65
N ARG A 24 -17.91 25.50 -16.17
CA ARG A 24 -18.16 24.26 -15.42
C ARG A 24 -17.84 23.00 -16.23
N ARG A 25 -18.20 22.99 -17.52
CA ARG A 25 -17.84 21.89 -18.44
C ARG A 25 -16.32 21.78 -18.63
N LYS A 26 -15.65 22.91 -18.78
CA LYS A 26 -14.16 22.93 -18.90
C LYS A 26 -13.50 22.37 -17.65
N LEU A 27 -13.94 22.77 -16.46
CA LEU A 27 -13.46 22.21 -15.19
C LEU A 27 -13.77 20.71 -15.09
N ALA A 28 -15.01 20.28 -15.35
CA ALA A 28 -15.38 18.88 -15.30
C ALA A 28 -14.54 18.01 -16.25
N ASN A 29 -14.22 18.51 -17.45
CA ASN A 29 -13.37 17.81 -18.40
C ASN A 29 -11.89 17.79 -17.95
N THR A 30 -11.39 18.87 -17.34
CA THR A 30 -10.01 18.97 -16.84
C THR A 30 -9.75 17.96 -15.72
N PHE A 31 -10.77 17.67 -14.90
CA PHE A 31 -10.67 16.74 -13.76
C PHE A 31 -11.36 15.40 -14.04
N LYS A 32 -11.44 15.02 -15.31
CA LYS A 32 -11.94 13.72 -15.74
C LYS A 32 -10.76 12.81 -16.08
N TYR A 33 -10.72 11.64 -15.48
CA TYR A 33 -9.65 10.65 -15.62
C TYR A 33 -10.20 9.33 -16.11
N GLU A 34 -9.60 8.75 -17.15
CA GLU A 34 -10.04 7.50 -17.75
C GLU A 34 -9.38 6.29 -17.06
N ASP A 35 -10.16 5.24 -16.83
CA ASP A 35 -9.63 3.95 -16.37
C ASP A 35 -9.06 3.17 -17.57
N PRO A 36 -7.75 2.96 -17.64
CA PRO A 36 -7.14 2.23 -18.75
C PRO A 36 -7.62 0.77 -18.84
N THR A 37 -8.24 0.26 -17.77
CA THR A 37 -8.79 -1.11 -17.72
C THR A 37 -10.30 -1.15 -17.93
N ALA A 38 -10.96 -0.03 -18.18
CA ALA A 38 -12.42 0.09 -18.31
C ALA A 38 -13.05 -0.95 -19.23
N ARG A 39 -12.44 -1.21 -20.40
CA ARG A 39 -12.91 -2.18 -21.40
C ARG A 39 -13.10 -3.61 -20.86
N TYR A 40 -12.45 -3.96 -19.77
CA TYR A 40 -12.55 -5.28 -19.12
C TYR A 40 -13.60 -5.32 -18.00
N ARG A 41 -14.22 -4.19 -17.67
CA ARG A 41 -15.21 -4.11 -16.59
C ARG A 41 -16.64 -4.30 -17.15
N PRO A 42 -17.46 -5.17 -16.51
CA PRO A 42 -18.82 -5.41 -16.96
C PRO A 42 -19.68 -4.13 -17.06
N ALA A 43 -19.52 -3.18 -16.15
CA ALA A 43 -20.26 -1.92 -16.18
C ALA A 43 -20.00 -1.08 -17.44
N TYR A 44 -18.75 -1.08 -17.93
CA TYR A 44 -18.37 -0.42 -19.18
C TYR A 44 -18.94 -1.19 -20.39
N GLN A 45 -18.76 -2.51 -20.41
CA GLN A 45 -19.26 -3.36 -21.49
C GLN A 45 -20.79 -3.30 -21.65
N LEU A 46 -21.50 -3.09 -20.55
CA LEU A 46 -22.96 -2.93 -20.52
C LEU A 46 -23.42 -1.47 -20.75
N GLY A 47 -22.51 -0.53 -21.03
CA GLY A 47 -22.84 0.88 -21.23
C GLY A 47 -23.33 1.61 -19.97
N ARG A 48 -23.16 1.04 -18.77
CA ARG A 48 -23.60 1.62 -17.50
C ARG A 48 -22.60 2.60 -16.91
N TRP A 49 -21.42 2.66 -17.46
CA TRP A 49 -20.31 3.51 -17.04
C TRP A 49 -19.45 3.85 -18.26
N ASP A 50 -18.98 5.09 -18.35
CA ASP A 50 -18.22 5.60 -19.49
C ASP A 50 -16.71 5.30 -19.41
N GLY A 51 -16.27 4.56 -18.39
CA GLY A 51 -14.85 4.22 -18.20
C GLY A 51 -14.03 5.30 -17.51
N SER A 52 -14.65 6.34 -16.98
CA SER A 52 -13.95 7.47 -16.38
C SER A 52 -14.45 7.80 -14.98
N ILE A 53 -13.69 8.65 -14.29
CA ILE A 53 -14.10 9.29 -13.05
C ILE A 53 -13.98 10.80 -13.19
N GLY A 54 -15.03 11.53 -12.79
CA GLY A 54 -15.00 12.98 -12.66
C GLY A 54 -14.73 13.39 -11.22
N LEU A 55 -13.71 14.20 -11.02
CA LEU A 55 -13.35 14.74 -9.69
C LEU A 55 -13.79 16.21 -9.53
N PHE A 56 -14.47 16.78 -10.53
CA PHE A 56 -15.19 18.03 -10.46
C PHE A 56 -16.57 17.87 -11.11
N GLY A 57 -17.61 18.21 -10.36
CA GLY A 57 -19.00 18.07 -10.81
C GLY A 57 -19.54 19.29 -11.52
N LEU A 58 -20.48 19.09 -12.48
CA LEU A 58 -21.19 20.18 -13.17
C LEU A 58 -21.98 21.11 -12.22
N GLY A 59 -22.26 20.64 -10.97
CA GLY A 59 -22.84 21.46 -9.90
C GLY A 59 -21.83 22.41 -9.23
N GLY A 60 -20.56 22.40 -9.64
CA GLY A 60 -19.49 23.20 -9.04
C GLY A 60 -18.79 22.56 -7.85
N ASN A 61 -19.10 21.32 -7.50
CA ASN A 61 -18.44 20.59 -6.42
C ASN A 61 -17.07 20.06 -6.89
N GLY A 62 -16.06 20.21 -6.07
CA GLY A 62 -14.70 19.73 -6.31
C GLY A 62 -13.98 19.43 -5.00
N TYR A 63 -12.68 19.25 -5.07
CA TYR A 63 -11.84 18.92 -3.93
C TYR A 63 -10.84 20.03 -3.63
N LEU A 64 -10.61 20.30 -2.34
CA LEU A 64 -9.73 21.37 -1.87
C LEU A 64 -8.29 21.19 -2.35
N SER A 65 -7.78 19.94 -2.38
CA SER A 65 -6.45 19.62 -2.90
C SER A 65 -6.24 19.99 -4.38
N GLN A 66 -7.33 20.15 -5.15
CA GLN A 66 -7.30 20.55 -6.57
C GLN A 66 -7.42 22.07 -6.76
N LEU A 67 -7.58 22.84 -5.69
CA LEU A 67 -7.80 24.29 -5.77
C LEU A 67 -6.77 25.03 -6.60
N PRO A 68 -5.45 24.77 -6.51
CA PRO A 68 -4.47 25.48 -7.36
C PRO A 68 -4.76 25.31 -8.85
N LYS A 69 -5.06 24.08 -9.29
CA LYS A 69 -5.38 23.80 -10.71
C LYS A 69 -6.76 24.33 -11.11
N ILE A 70 -7.72 24.38 -10.19
CA ILE A 70 -9.03 25.02 -10.41
C ILE A 70 -8.83 26.51 -10.68
N LEU A 71 -8.07 27.21 -9.83
CA LEU A 71 -7.79 28.64 -9.98
C LEU A 71 -7.10 28.94 -11.32
N GLU A 72 -6.15 28.12 -11.72
CA GLU A 72 -5.47 28.23 -13.02
C GLU A 72 -6.46 28.13 -14.22
N VAL A 73 -7.45 27.23 -14.12
CA VAL A 73 -8.49 27.09 -15.16
C VAL A 73 -9.43 28.29 -15.15
N LEU A 74 -9.82 28.79 -13.97
CA LEU A 74 -10.66 30.00 -13.85
C LEU A 74 -9.97 31.23 -14.43
N GLU A 75 -8.68 31.44 -14.12
CA GLU A 75 -7.87 32.51 -14.69
C GLU A 75 -7.85 32.45 -16.22
N LYS A 76 -7.56 31.27 -16.80
CA LYS A 76 -7.59 31.06 -18.27
C LYS A 76 -8.98 31.27 -18.89
N CYS A 77 -10.03 31.25 -18.09
CA CYS A 77 -11.41 31.57 -18.51
C CYS A 77 -11.77 33.03 -18.25
N GLY A 78 -10.90 33.83 -17.66
CA GLY A 78 -11.18 35.22 -17.28
C GLY A 78 -12.24 35.35 -16.17
N VAL A 79 -12.30 34.40 -15.26
CA VAL A 79 -13.24 34.39 -14.13
C VAL A 79 -12.48 34.69 -12.85
N ASP A 80 -12.93 35.71 -12.12
CA ASP A 80 -12.36 36.10 -10.83
C ASP A 80 -13.09 35.43 -9.66
N VAL A 81 -12.37 35.08 -8.60
CA VAL A 81 -12.97 34.65 -7.33
C VAL A 81 -13.25 35.92 -6.51
N ALA A 82 -14.51 36.36 -6.50
CA ALA A 82 -14.93 37.59 -5.82
C ALA A 82 -15.19 37.42 -4.32
N ASP A 83 -15.52 36.21 -3.89
CA ASP A 83 -15.86 35.94 -2.50
C ASP A 83 -15.36 34.53 -2.10
N ILE A 84 -14.81 34.40 -0.91
CA ILE A 84 -14.35 33.13 -0.33
C ILE A 84 -15.02 32.94 1.02
N VAL A 85 -15.74 31.83 1.16
CA VAL A 85 -16.35 31.40 2.41
C VAL A 85 -15.64 30.13 2.87
N ASP A 86 -15.06 30.16 4.06
CA ASP A 86 -14.44 28.98 4.69
C ASP A 86 -15.30 28.51 5.84
N ASN A 87 -15.90 27.33 5.71
CA ASN A 87 -16.79 26.73 6.72
C ASN A 87 -16.05 25.76 7.65
N ARG A 88 -14.73 25.62 7.51
CA ARG A 88 -13.97 24.73 8.38
C ARG A 88 -13.91 25.27 9.82
N ALA A 89 -13.90 24.35 10.77
CA ALA A 89 -13.62 24.72 12.15
C ALA A 89 -12.16 25.23 12.25
N PRO A 90 -11.92 26.41 12.87
CA PRO A 90 -10.57 26.91 13.03
C PRO A 90 -9.77 25.96 13.94
N ILE A 91 -8.64 25.47 13.44
CA ILE A 91 -7.70 24.68 14.22
C ILE A 91 -6.29 25.27 14.05
N ASN A 92 -5.61 25.47 15.16
CA ASN A 92 -4.22 25.93 15.14
C ASN A 92 -3.28 24.72 15.27
N LEU A 93 -2.78 24.23 14.14
CA LEU A 93 -1.82 23.14 14.10
C LEU A 93 -0.40 23.70 14.25
N GLN A 94 0.22 23.48 15.41
CA GLN A 94 1.61 23.83 15.70
C GLN A 94 2.35 22.58 16.17
N PHE A 95 2.92 21.85 15.23
CA PHE A 95 3.67 20.65 15.56
C PHE A 95 5.09 21.00 16.03
N PRO A 96 5.56 20.38 17.13
CA PRO A 96 6.96 20.45 17.49
C PRO A 96 7.80 19.71 16.45
N LYS A 97 9.02 20.19 16.22
CA LYS A 97 10.00 19.43 15.44
C LYS A 97 10.33 18.15 16.19
N VAL A 98 10.28 17.03 15.48
CA VAL A 98 10.63 15.72 16.02
C VAL A 98 12.13 15.48 15.80
N GLU A 99 12.82 15.02 16.82
CA GLU A 99 14.23 14.65 16.82
C GLU A 99 14.38 13.14 17.08
N ALA A 100 15.58 12.59 16.93
CA ALA A 100 15.85 11.16 17.05
C ALA A 100 15.49 10.58 18.42
N ASP A 101 15.54 11.38 19.47
CA ASP A 101 15.23 11.03 20.86
C ASP A 101 13.79 11.37 21.29
N PHE A 102 12.89 11.59 20.36
CA PHE A 102 11.49 11.96 20.60
C PHE A 102 10.81 11.13 21.70
N TRP A 103 11.14 9.84 21.80
CA TRP A 103 10.57 8.92 22.79
C TRP A 103 11.23 9.00 24.17
N GLY A 104 12.25 9.86 24.34
CA GLY A 104 12.94 10.07 25.62
C GLY A 104 13.58 8.81 26.16
N GLU A 105 13.28 8.48 27.42
CA GLU A 105 13.82 7.28 28.11
C GLU A 105 12.98 6.01 27.86
N GLN A 106 11.94 6.07 27.01
CA GLN A 106 11.10 4.91 26.72
C GLN A 106 11.91 3.84 26.01
N CYS A 107 11.87 2.62 26.55
CA CYS A 107 12.58 1.46 26.00
C CYS A 107 11.62 0.46 25.34
N TRP A 108 12.15 -0.29 24.39
CA TRP A 108 11.44 -1.41 23.81
C TRP A 108 11.09 -2.46 24.87
N PRO A 109 9.86 -2.99 24.90
CA PRO A 109 9.41 -3.94 25.92
C PRO A 109 10.07 -5.31 25.77
N VAL A 110 9.93 -6.12 26.83
CA VAL A 110 10.37 -7.53 26.83
C VAL A 110 9.64 -8.28 25.72
N GLY A 111 10.39 -9.06 24.94
CA GLY A 111 9.88 -9.78 23.77
C GLY A 111 10.13 -9.07 22.43
N HIS A 112 10.42 -7.79 22.45
CA HIS A 112 10.88 -7.08 21.26
C HIS A 112 12.36 -7.38 20.99
N ARG A 113 12.78 -7.44 19.68
CA ARG A 113 14.18 -7.72 19.32
C ARG A 113 15.22 -6.74 19.91
N PHE A 114 14.78 -5.53 20.25
CA PHE A 114 15.59 -4.48 20.88
C PHE A 114 15.21 -4.28 22.35
N ALA A 115 14.65 -5.29 23.02
CA ALA A 115 14.21 -5.20 24.41
C ALA A 115 15.23 -4.50 25.32
N GLY A 116 14.76 -3.56 26.11
CA GLY A 116 15.60 -2.77 27.04
C GLY A 116 16.42 -1.66 26.40
N GLN A 117 16.48 -1.55 25.09
CA GLN A 117 17.13 -0.41 24.42
C GLN A 117 16.15 0.77 24.30
N PRO A 118 16.62 2.02 24.43
CA PRO A 118 15.79 3.20 24.18
C PRO A 118 15.22 3.21 22.77
N ILE A 119 13.98 3.64 22.64
CA ILE A 119 13.33 3.85 21.33
C ILE A 119 13.98 5.09 20.70
N ARG A 120 14.66 4.93 19.58
CA ARG A 120 15.29 6.01 18.82
C ARG A 120 14.85 5.96 17.37
N LEU A 121 14.55 7.13 16.80
CA LEU A 121 14.28 7.26 15.37
C LEU A 121 15.60 7.38 14.61
N ARG A 122 15.68 6.74 13.46
CA ARG A 122 16.77 6.99 12.51
C ARG A 122 16.61 8.37 11.87
N GLU A 123 17.68 8.92 11.30
CA GLU A 123 17.66 10.22 10.64
C GLU A 123 16.63 10.28 9.50
N ASP A 124 16.55 9.25 8.68
CA ASP A 124 15.55 9.12 7.61
C ASP A 124 14.12 9.07 8.14
N GLN A 125 13.87 8.43 9.29
CA GLN A 125 12.56 8.42 9.95
C GLN A 125 12.20 9.80 10.53
N VAL A 126 13.17 10.50 11.11
CA VAL A 126 13.00 11.88 11.58
C VAL A 126 12.62 12.80 10.41
N GLU A 127 13.29 12.67 9.27
CA GLU A 127 12.96 13.44 8.06
C GLU A 127 11.53 13.17 7.60
N VAL A 128 11.14 11.91 7.44
CA VAL A 128 9.79 11.51 7.02
C VAL A 128 8.73 12.04 7.98
N VAL A 129 8.93 11.91 9.29
CA VAL A 129 8.00 12.45 10.31
C VAL A 129 7.84 13.95 10.14
N ASN A 130 8.94 14.70 10.12
CA ASN A 130 8.89 16.17 10.02
C ASN A 130 8.27 16.63 8.69
N LYS A 131 8.48 15.90 7.59
CA LYS A 131 7.80 16.18 6.31
C LYS A 131 6.27 16.04 6.39
N PHE A 132 5.77 15.07 7.16
CA PHE A 132 4.34 14.97 7.46
C PHE A 132 3.85 16.16 8.29
N LEU A 133 4.59 16.54 9.34
CA LEU A 133 4.23 17.65 10.22
C LEU A 133 4.24 19.01 9.50
N GLU A 134 5.13 19.20 8.53
CA GLU A 134 5.16 20.38 7.64
C GLU A 134 3.95 20.43 6.70
N ASN A 135 3.33 19.29 6.39
CA ASN A 135 2.26 19.12 5.42
C ASN A 135 1.08 18.36 6.05
N PRO A 136 0.12 19.03 6.67
CA PRO A 136 -1.01 18.37 7.36
C PRO A 136 -1.87 17.46 6.47
N GLN A 137 -1.85 17.67 5.16
CA GLN A 137 -2.56 16.85 4.18
C GLN A 137 -1.60 16.46 3.06
N CYS A 138 -1.05 15.25 3.15
CA CYS A 138 -0.09 14.77 2.16
C CYS A 138 0.04 13.24 2.13
N LEU A 139 0.68 12.76 1.08
CA LEU A 139 1.12 11.39 0.89
C LEU A 139 2.65 11.35 0.85
N GLN A 140 3.25 10.29 1.36
CA GLN A 140 4.67 9.99 1.12
C GLN A 140 4.82 8.56 0.56
N GLU A 141 5.65 8.42 -0.48
CA GLU A 141 6.06 7.11 -1.01
C GLU A 141 7.27 6.61 -0.22
N ILE A 142 7.07 5.57 0.58
CA ILE A 142 8.08 5.07 1.52
C ILE A 142 8.28 3.58 1.28
N ALA A 143 9.48 3.20 0.89
CA ALA A 143 9.83 1.81 0.58
C ALA A 143 9.45 0.83 1.70
N THR A 144 9.10 -0.39 1.30
CA THR A 144 8.84 -1.49 2.23
C THR A 144 10.13 -1.81 3.04
N GLY A 145 9.97 -2.02 4.35
CA GLY A 145 11.10 -2.27 5.25
C GLY A 145 11.73 -1.03 5.88
N PHE A 146 11.26 0.17 5.52
CA PHE A 146 11.66 1.43 6.14
C PHE A 146 11.38 1.49 7.65
N GLY A 147 10.35 0.83 8.14
CA GLY A 147 9.84 0.97 9.51
C GLY A 147 8.69 1.96 9.61
N LYS A 148 7.77 1.91 8.66
CA LYS A 148 6.58 2.78 8.60
C LYS A 148 5.79 2.79 9.92
N THR A 149 5.75 1.67 10.65
CA THR A 149 4.93 1.55 11.85
C THR A 149 5.43 2.44 12.99
N ILE A 150 6.76 2.49 13.25
CA ILE A 150 7.29 3.42 14.27
C ILE A 150 7.08 4.88 13.85
N THR A 151 7.19 5.18 12.55
CA THR A 151 6.86 6.50 12.00
C THR A 151 5.40 6.86 12.26
N THR A 152 4.47 5.94 11.98
CA THR A 152 3.03 6.12 12.22
C THR A 152 2.72 6.27 13.71
N ALA A 153 3.37 5.47 14.59
CA ALA A 153 3.24 5.59 16.04
C ALA A 153 3.74 6.95 16.55
N THR A 154 4.86 7.44 16.01
CA THR A 154 5.39 8.76 16.35
C THR A 154 4.44 9.88 15.93
N LEU A 155 3.90 9.82 14.71
CA LEU A 155 2.89 10.76 14.22
C LEU A 155 1.62 10.73 15.08
N ALA A 156 1.14 9.53 15.45
CA ALA A 156 0.00 9.37 16.33
C ALA A 156 0.24 10.04 17.69
N LYS A 157 1.42 9.84 18.27
CA LYS A 157 1.82 10.47 19.55
C LYS A 157 1.86 11.99 19.46
N VAL A 158 2.43 12.55 18.40
CA VAL A 158 2.48 14.01 18.16
C VAL A 158 1.08 14.60 18.04
N CYS A 159 0.12 13.85 17.53
CA CYS A 159 -1.25 14.32 17.30
C CYS A 159 -2.18 14.23 18.52
N GLU A 160 -1.80 13.55 19.62
CA GLU A 160 -2.64 13.42 20.83
C GLU A 160 -3.22 14.75 21.35
N PRO A 161 -2.47 15.88 21.38
CA PRO A 161 -3.00 17.14 21.86
C PRO A 161 -4.14 17.73 21.01
N TYR A 162 -4.27 17.28 19.76
CA TYR A 162 -5.27 17.80 18.83
C TYR A 162 -6.56 16.97 18.81
N GLY A 163 -6.53 15.74 19.29
CA GLY A 163 -7.67 14.83 19.34
C GLY A 163 -7.32 13.39 19.06
N ARG A 164 -8.35 12.58 18.77
CA ARG A 164 -8.19 11.16 18.47
C ARG A 164 -7.56 10.95 17.09
N THR A 165 -6.75 9.90 16.99
CA THR A 165 -6.16 9.50 15.72
C THR A 165 -6.79 8.20 15.19
N PHE A 166 -6.87 8.10 13.88
CA PHE A 166 -7.41 6.94 13.20
C PHE A 166 -6.42 6.43 12.15
N THR A 167 -5.99 5.18 12.28
CA THR A 167 -5.09 4.53 11.32
C THR A 167 -5.85 3.48 10.51
N ILE A 168 -5.93 3.67 9.20
CA ILE A 168 -6.60 2.75 8.29
C ILE A 168 -5.55 1.88 7.63
N VAL A 169 -5.72 0.55 7.74
CA VAL A 169 -4.83 -0.45 7.14
C VAL A 169 -5.62 -1.40 6.24
N PRO A 170 -4.99 -2.06 5.26
CA PRO A 170 -5.70 -2.84 4.25
C PRO A 170 -6.29 -4.17 4.75
N ASN A 171 -5.81 -4.74 5.86
CA ASN A 171 -6.20 -6.08 6.29
C ASN A 171 -5.94 -6.36 7.77
N LYS A 172 -6.53 -7.47 8.23
CA LYS A 172 -6.47 -7.94 9.62
C LYS A 172 -5.03 -8.11 10.16
N SER A 173 -4.14 -8.74 9.41
CA SER A 173 -2.77 -8.99 9.88
C SER A 173 -2.00 -7.70 10.13
N LEU A 174 -2.22 -6.66 9.31
CA LEU A 174 -1.62 -5.35 9.54
C LEU A 174 -2.26 -4.61 10.70
N VAL A 175 -3.57 -4.82 10.99
CA VAL A 175 -4.18 -4.29 12.21
C VAL A 175 -3.46 -4.86 13.44
N GLU A 176 -3.32 -6.19 13.51
CA GLU A 176 -2.70 -6.88 14.65
C GLU A 176 -1.22 -6.46 14.82
N GLN A 177 -0.47 -6.34 13.73
CA GLN A 177 0.92 -5.87 13.76
C GLN A 177 1.03 -4.41 14.20
N THR A 178 0.19 -3.52 13.64
CA THR A 178 0.23 -2.09 13.99
C THR A 178 -0.22 -1.87 15.43
N GLU A 179 -1.21 -2.62 15.91
CA GLU A 179 -1.64 -2.62 17.32
C GLU A 179 -0.49 -3.02 18.25
N GLU A 180 0.19 -4.14 17.95
CA GLU A 180 1.34 -4.60 18.74
C GLU A 180 2.44 -3.53 18.80
N ASP A 181 2.78 -2.91 17.68
CA ASP A 181 3.79 -1.87 17.61
C ASP A 181 3.38 -0.59 18.37
N PHE A 182 2.10 -0.19 18.30
CA PHE A 182 1.59 0.96 19.07
C PHE A 182 1.61 0.68 20.58
N ILE A 183 1.22 -0.53 21.00
CA ILE A 183 1.32 -0.96 22.41
C ILE A 183 2.78 -0.96 22.86
N ASN A 184 3.71 -1.44 22.04
CA ASN A 184 5.15 -1.42 22.31
C ASN A 184 5.69 -0.01 22.50
N CYS A 185 5.07 0.98 21.85
CA CYS A 185 5.35 2.39 22.02
C CYS A 185 4.55 3.05 23.18
N GLY A 186 3.79 2.27 23.98
CA GLY A 186 3.02 2.76 25.13
C GLY A 186 1.80 3.60 24.77
N LEU A 187 1.25 3.47 23.57
CA LEU A 187 0.08 4.21 23.13
C LEU A 187 -1.23 3.55 23.59
N ASP A 188 -2.26 4.35 23.93
CA ASP A 188 -3.62 3.87 24.22
C ASP A 188 -4.34 3.58 22.91
N VAL A 189 -4.24 2.35 22.44
CA VAL A 189 -4.72 1.89 21.14
C VAL A 189 -5.90 0.93 21.26
N GLY A 190 -6.84 1.02 20.33
CA GLY A 190 -7.89 0.04 20.11
C GLY A 190 -8.02 -0.30 18.64
N VAL A 191 -8.71 -1.39 18.35
CA VAL A 191 -8.86 -1.90 16.99
C VAL A 191 -10.33 -2.06 16.59
N TYR A 192 -10.60 -1.84 15.30
CA TYR A 192 -11.95 -2.00 14.74
C TYR A 192 -11.89 -2.85 13.46
N TYR A 193 -12.03 -4.17 13.63
CA TYR A 193 -12.11 -5.12 12.51
C TYR A 193 -12.78 -6.44 12.95
N GLY A 194 -13.46 -7.11 12.01
CA GLY A 194 -14.10 -8.40 12.29
C GLY A 194 -14.97 -8.37 13.55
N ASP A 195 -14.66 -9.23 14.51
CA ASP A 195 -15.36 -9.33 15.79
C ASP A 195 -14.78 -8.43 16.89
N ARG A 196 -13.58 -7.86 16.68
CA ARG A 196 -12.96 -6.90 17.61
C ARG A 196 -13.38 -5.47 17.29
N LYS A 197 -13.98 -4.82 18.27
CA LYS A 197 -14.56 -3.47 18.15
C LYS A 197 -14.29 -2.66 19.41
N ASP A 198 -13.04 -2.24 19.56
CA ASP A 198 -12.64 -1.35 20.66
C ASP A 198 -13.04 0.08 20.29
N LEU A 199 -13.84 0.71 21.15
CA LEU A 199 -14.41 2.03 20.87
C LEU A 199 -13.71 3.10 21.73
N TYR A 200 -13.69 4.32 21.20
CA TYR A 200 -13.29 5.55 21.92
C TYR A 200 -11.88 5.54 22.53
N LYS A 201 -10.98 4.78 21.95
CA LYS A 201 -9.55 4.86 22.29
C LYS A 201 -8.90 6.11 21.68
N THR A 202 -7.82 6.57 22.28
CA THR A 202 -7.04 7.72 21.78
C THR A 202 -6.55 7.46 20.35
N HIS A 203 -6.06 6.23 20.12
CA HIS A 203 -5.65 5.76 18.79
C HIS A 203 -6.51 4.59 18.37
N THR A 204 -7.07 4.64 17.18
CA THR A 204 -7.87 3.54 16.63
C THR A 204 -7.25 3.04 15.33
N ILE A 205 -7.08 1.73 15.22
CA ILE A 205 -6.62 1.07 14.01
C ILE A 205 -7.78 0.27 13.42
N ALA A 206 -8.09 0.46 12.15
CA ALA A 206 -9.20 -0.21 11.50
C ALA A 206 -8.88 -0.65 10.08
N THR A 207 -9.63 -1.64 9.58
CA THR A 207 -9.63 -1.94 8.15
C THR A 207 -10.67 -1.08 7.42
N TRP A 208 -10.34 -0.62 6.22
CA TRP A 208 -11.31 0.12 5.39
C TRP A 208 -12.58 -0.69 5.10
N GLN A 209 -12.49 -2.03 5.05
CA GLN A 209 -13.64 -2.92 4.86
C GLN A 209 -14.63 -2.83 6.02
N SER A 210 -14.13 -2.85 7.25
CA SER A 210 -14.95 -2.76 8.45
C SER A 210 -15.64 -1.41 8.57
N LEU A 211 -14.93 -0.33 8.23
CA LEU A 211 -15.49 1.03 8.18
C LEU A 211 -16.57 1.15 7.11
N ASN A 212 -16.35 0.58 5.92
CA ASN A 212 -17.34 0.60 4.85
C ASN A 212 -18.61 -0.22 5.20
N ILE A 213 -18.48 -1.30 5.96
CA ILE A 213 -19.61 -2.05 6.49
C ILE A 213 -20.39 -1.19 7.49
N LEU A 214 -19.69 -0.53 8.41
CA LEU A 214 -20.31 0.35 9.40
C LEU A 214 -21.02 1.53 8.74
N ASP A 215 -20.41 2.17 7.75
CA ASP A 215 -21.03 3.26 6.96
C ASP A 215 -22.34 2.81 6.29
N LYS A 216 -22.34 1.64 5.67
CA LYS A 216 -23.54 1.09 5.04
C LYS A 216 -24.65 0.80 6.05
N LYS A 217 -24.33 0.23 7.20
CA LYS A 217 -25.28 -0.03 8.27
C LYS A 217 -25.86 1.27 8.85
N SER A 218 -25.02 2.27 9.05
CA SER A 218 -25.41 3.61 9.50
C SER A 218 -26.42 4.26 8.53
N LYS A 219 -26.16 4.15 7.22
CA LYS A 219 -27.04 4.69 6.16
C LYS A 219 -28.39 3.93 6.03
N ASN A 220 -28.41 2.66 6.39
CA ASN A 220 -29.62 1.84 6.36
C ASN A 220 -30.50 1.99 7.61
N HIS A 221 -30.11 2.87 8.54
CA HIS A 221 -30.84 3.11 9.80
C HIS A 221 -31.14 1.83 10.60
N GLU A 222 -30.21 0.87 10.61
CA GLU A 222 -30.33 -0.31 11.47
C GLU A 222 -30.44 0.17 12.94
N GLN A 223 -31.48 -0.26 13.65
CA GLN A 223 -31.72 0.16 15.04
C GLN A 223 -30.60 -0.37 15.96
N ASP A 224 -30.27 0.41 16.99
CA ASP A 224 -29.30 0.08 18.04
C ASP A 224 -27.85 -0.14 17.57
N ILE A 225 -27.43 0.47 16.45
CA ILE A 225 -26.06 0.39 15.97
C ILE A 225 -25.40 1.77 16.09
N LEU A 226 -24.19 1.79 16.66
CA LEU A 226 -23.31 2.94 16.62
C LEU A 226 -23.11 3.41 15.17
N THR A 227 -23.41 4.65 14.88
CA THR A 227 -23.18 5.20 13.54
C THR A 227 -21.69 5.46 13.31
N LEU A 228 -21.28 5.47 12.04
CA LEU A 228 -19.89 5.81 11.72
C LEU A 228 -19.54 7.24 12.18
N ALA A 229 -20.48 8.19 12.08
CA ALA A 229 -20.29 9.57 12.52
C ALA A 229 -20.03 9.67 14.04
N GLU A 230 -20.81 8.95 14.85
CA GLU A 230 -20.58 8.90 16.31
C GLU A 230 -19.25 8.22 16.65
N PHE A 231 -18.87 7.17 15.93
CA PHE A 231 -17.59 6.51 16.15
C PHE A 231 -16.38 7.41 15.82
N LEU A 232 -16.54 8.30 14.87
CA LEU A 232 -15.51 9.24 14.44
C LEU A 232 -15.50 10.55 15.23
N ASP A 233 -16.37 10.72 16.20
CA ASP A 233 -16.39 11.92 17.03
C ASP A 233 -15.05 12.13 17.72
N GLY A 234 -14.54 13.40 17.68
CA GLY A 234 -13.23 13.78 18.21
C GLY A 234 -12.02 13.30 17.40
N VAL A 235 -12.21 12.69 16.24
CA VAL A 235 -11.11 12.31 15.33
C VAL A 235 -10.62 13.51 14.54
N THR A 236 -9.38 13.92 14.77
CA THR A 236 -8.71 15.02 14.07
C THR A 236 -7.64 14.56 13.10
N THR A 237 -7.15 13.34 13.26
CA THR A 237 -6.04 12.79 12.46
C THR A 237 -6.41 11.48 11.82
N ILE A 238 -6.17 11.38 10.52
CA ILE A 238 -6.29 10.15 9.75
C ILE A 238 -4.94 9.81 9.17
N MET A 239 -4.52 8.56 9.36
CA MET A 239 -3.37 7.96 8.69
C MET A 239 -3.83 6.75 7.88
N VAL A 240 -3.38 6.63 6.65
CA VAL A 240 -3.71 5.49 5.79
C VAL A 240 -2.44 4.80 5.36
N ASP A 241 -2.23 3.59 5.82
CA ASP A 241 -1.08 2.77 5.40
C ASP A 241 -1.45 1.90 4.20
N GLU A 242 -0.47 1.68 3.33
CA GLU A 242 -0.61 0.94 2.06
C GLU A 242 -1.82 1.41 1.23
N VAL A 243 -1.91 2.72 1.03
CA VAL A 243 -3.04 3.42 0.35
C VAL A 243 -3.44 2.76 -0.97
N HIS A 244 -2.46 2.26 -1.74
CA HIS A 244 -2.67 1.60 -3.02
C HIS A 244 -3.42 0.26 -2.95
N MET A 245 -3.49 -0.37 -1.77
CA MET A 245 -4.16 -1.67 -1.59
C MET A 245 -5.67 -1.57 -1.39
N ALA A 246 -6.19 -0.41 -1.04
CA ALA A 246 -7.63 -0.19 -0.95
C ALA A 246 -8.24 -0.01 -2.34
N LYS A 247 -9.50 -0.42 -2.50
CA LYS A 247 -10.26 -0.02 -3.69
C LYS A 247 -10.37 1.50 -3.68
N ALA A 248 -9.69 2.18 -4.60
CA ALA A 248 -9.54 3.63 -4.63
C ALA A 248 -10.88 4.37 -4.44
N THR A 249 -11.95 3.90 -5.09
CA THR A 249 -13.28 4.51 -4.96
C THR A 249 -13.89 4.36 -3.57
N VAL A 250 -13.73 3.19 -2.90
CA VAL A 250 -14.29 2.98 -1.55
C VAL A 250 -13.53 3.80 -0.53
N LEU A 251 -12.20 3.76 -0.59
CA LEU A 251 -11.35 4.55 0.30
C LEU A 251 -11.61 6.05 0.10
N ARG A 252 -11.65 6.52 -1.15
CA ARG A 252 -12.00 7.91 -1.45
C ARG A 252 -13.32 8.31 -0.82
N ASN A 253 -14.38 7.52 -1.00
CA ASN A 253 -15.70 7.84 -0.44
C ASN A 253 -15.66 7.92 1.09
N LEU A 254 -15.00 6.98 1.77
CA LEU A 254 -14.80 7.04 3.22
C LEU A 254 -14.06 8.32 3.63
N LEU A 255 -12.94 8.62 2.98
CA LEU A 255 -12.08 9.74 3.35
C LEU A 255 -12.69 11.11 3.01
N THR A 256 -13.49 11.21 1.94
CA THR A 256 -14.06 12.48 1.49
C THR A 256 -15.47 12.75 2.00
N GLN A 257 -16.18 11.75 2.53
CA GLN A 257 -17.54 11.90 3.04
C GLN A 257 -17.63 11.71 4.55
N ASN A 258 -16.93 10.73 5.13
CA ASN A 258 -17.05 10.39 6.54
C ASN A 258 -15.94 11.03 7.39
N PHE A 259 -14.73 11.11 6.85
CA PHE A 259 -13.59 11.74 7.52
C PHE A 259 -13.31 13.17 6.99
N ASN A 260 -14.28 13.81 6.38
CA ASN A 260 -14.13 15.10 5.72
C ASN A 260 -13.79 16.26 6.67
N ASN A 261 -14.05 16.12 7.97
CA ASN A 261 -13.73 17.13 8.99
C ASN A 261 -12.38 16.91 9.68
N ALA A 262 -11.62 15.86 9.33
CA ALA A 262 -10.31 15.64 9.91
C ALA A 262 -9.25 16.51 9.20
N PRO A 263 -8.63 17.49 9.90
CA PRO A 263 -7.67 18.42 9.29
C PRO A 263 -6.31 17.81 9.01
N ILE A 264 -5.94 16.75 9.73
CA ILE A 264 -4.66 16.05 9.56
C ILE A 264 -4.93 14.76 8.80
N ARG A 265 -4.35 14.63 7.59
CA ARG A 265 -4.65 13.57 6.65
C ARG A 265 -3.37 13.08 5.98
N TRP A 266 -2.85 11.95 6.43
CA TRP A 266 -1.57 11.43 5.97
C TRP A 266 -1.71 10.07 5.32
N GLY A 267 -1.05 9.89 4.19
CA GLY A 267 -0.96 8.63 3.48
C GLY A 267 0.47 8.10 3.41
N LEU A 268 0.63 6.81 3.66
CA LEU A 268 1.89 6.09 3.51
C LEU A 268 1.70 4.97 2.50
N THR A 269 2.65 4.79 1.61
CA THR A 269 2.61 3.69 0.64
C THR A 269 4.00 3.32 0.18
N GLY A 270 4.24 2.05 -0.09
CA GLY A 270 5.48 1.62 -0.73
C GLY A 270 5.54 1.92 -2.23
N THR A 271 4.41 2.26 -2.83
CA THR A 271 4.28 2.58 -4.26
C THR A 271 3.07 3.45 -4.51
N VAL A 272 3.26 4.62 -5.10
CA VAL A 272 2.16 5.44 -5.62
C VAL A 272 1.71 4.84 -6.96
N PRO A 273 0.40 4.66 -7.20
CA PRO A 273 -0.11 4.24 -8.50
C PRO A 273 0.37 5.18 -9.61
N LYS A 274 0.89 4.60 -10.70
CA LYS A 274 1.39 5.39 -11.85
C LYS A 274 0.27 5.87 -12.79
N GLU A 275 -0.91 5.28 -12.68
CA GLU A 275 -2.07 5.62 -13.50
C GLU A 275 -2.86 6.74 -12.83
N ASP A 276 -3.08 7.84 -13.56
CA ASP A 276 -3.79 9.02 -13.05
C ASP A 276 -5.17 8.67 -12.47
N PHE A 277 -5.88 7.72 -13.08
CA PHE A 277 -7.19 7.29 -12.60
C PHE A 277 -7.18 6.83 -11.13
N GLU A 278 -6.13 6.14 -10.69
CA GLU A 278 -6.00 5.67 -9.30
C GLU A 278 -5.32 6.73 -8.43
N ALA A 279 -4.22 7.32 -8.91
CA ALA A 279 -3.43 8.29 -8.17
C ALA A 279 -4.25 9.53 -7.75
N GLN A 280 -5.04 10.09 -8.68
CA GLN A 280 -5.85 11.28 -8.40
C GLN A 280 -6.94 11.04 -7.35
N GLN A 281 -7.50 9.83 -7.27
CA GLN A 281 -8.45 9.48 -6.21
C GLN A 281 -7.81 9.48 -4.81
N ILE A 282 -6.53 9.11 -4.74
CA ILE A 282 -5.75 9.17 -3.50
C ILE A 282 -5.43 10.63 -3.15
N PHE A 283 -4.95 11.39 -4.14
CA PHE A 283 -4.54 12.78 -3.92
C PHE A 283 -5.69 13.70 -3.49
N VAL A 284 -6.90 13.50 -4.01
CA VAL A 284 -8.06 14.28 -3.54
C VAL A 284 -8.49 13.91 -2.12
N SER A 285 -8.10 12.73 -1.64
CA SER A 285 -8.48 12.23 -0.32
C SER A 285 -7.49 12.60 0.78
N LEU A 286 -6.20 12.64 0.45
CA LEU A 286 -5.09 12.77 1.42
C LEU A 286 -4.15 13.95 1.15
N GLY A 287 -4.16 14.46 -0.08
CA GLY A 287 -3.21 15.47 -0.54
C GLY A 287 -2.14 14.91 -1.49
N PRO A 288 -1.25 15.76 -2.01
CA PRO A 288 -0.22 15.37 -2.97
C PRO A 288 0.88 14.52 -2.33
N CYS A 289 1.64 13.79 -3.15
CA CYS A 289 2.88 13.16 -2.72
C CYS A 289 3.96 14.23 -2.56
N VAL A 290 4.50 14.38 -1.35
CA VAL A 290 5.46 15.44 -1.00
C VAL A 290 6.88 14.93 -0.79
N HIS A 291 7.05 13.62 -0.61
CA HIS A 291 8.35 13.02 -0.34
C HIS A 291 8.38 11.55 -0.78
N GLU A 292 9.56 11.10 -1.19
CA GLU A 292 9.80 9.73 -1.63
C GLU A 292 11.06 9.19 -0.96
N VAL A 293 10.99 7.96 -0.42
CA VAL A 293 12.12 7.23 0.12
C VAL A 293 12.23 5.90 -0.62
N HIS A 294 13.27 5.76 -1.42
CA HIS A 294 13.45 4.60 -2.28
C HIS A 294 14.24 3.47 -1.60
N ALA A 295 13.96 2.23 -2.01
CA ALA A 295 14.63 1.06 -1.43
C ALA A 295 16.15 1.09 -1.63
N HIS A 296 16.65 1.60 -2.75
CA HIS A 296 18.09 1.67 -3.03
C HIS A 296 18.83 2.65 -2.09
N GLU A 297 18.17 3.70 -1.62
CA GLU A 297 18.71 4.63 -0.62
C GLU A 297 18.88 3.93 0.73
N LEU A 298 17.86 3.17 1.14
CA LEU A 298 17.90 2.36 2.35
C LEU A 298 18.93 1.23 2.27
N GLN A 299 19.17 0.68 1.09
CA GLN A 299 20.23 -0.29 0.85
C GLN A 299 21.62 0.37 0.99
N ALA A 300 21.81 1.57 0.44
CA ALA A 300 23.06 2.32 0.58
C ALA A 300 23.36 2.69 2.04
N GLN A 301 22.33 2.95 2.84
CA GLN A 301 22.45 3.21 4.28
C GLN A 301 22.57 1.93 5.13
N GLY A 302 22.49 0.74 4.53
CA GLY A 302 22.53 -0.54 5.25
C GLY A 302 21.27 -0.85 6.07
N VAL A 303 20.17 -0.15 5.85
CA VAL A 303 18.85 -0.42 6.47
C VAL A 303 18.20 -1.63 5.82
N LEU A 304 18.35 -1.80 4.51
CA LEU A 304 17.93 -2.95 3.74
C LEU A 304 19.13 -3.71 3.19
N SER A 305 18.96 -5.02 2.98
CA SER A 305 19.97 -5.86 2.32
C SER A 305 20.14 -5.44 0.87
N ALA A 306 21.33 -5.50 0.34
CA ALA A 306 21.57 -5.43 -1.10
C ALA A 306 20.90 -6.61 -1.80
N CYS A 307 20.63 -6.50 -3.09
CA CYS A 307 20.03 -7.59 -3.85
C CYS A 307 20.56 -7.66 -5.28
N HIS A 308 20.40 -8.84 -5.89
CA HIS A 308 20.57 -9.06 -7.31
C HIS A 308 19.41 -9.87 -7.87
N VAL A 309 18.87 -9.49 -9.03
CA VAL A 309 17.76 -10.20 -9.68
C VAL A 309 18.32 -11.11 -10.78
N ASN A 310 18.22 -12.41 -10.57
CA ASN A 310 18.57 -13.43 -11.54
C ASN A 310 17.31 -13.78 -12.35
N ILE A 311 17.18 -13.26 -13.55
CA ILE A 311 16.06 -13.58 -14.44
C ILE A 311 16.36 -14.91 -15.11
N THR A 312 15.63 -15.94 -14.70
CA THR A 312 15.73 -17.30 -15.25
C THR A 312 14.60 -17.50 -16.26
N GLN A 313 14.94 -17.39 -17.54
CA GLN A 313 13.99 -17.54 -18.63
C GLN A 313 14.02 -18.93 -19.20
N LEU A 314 13.02 -19.76 -18.90
CA LEU A 314 12.88 -21.12 -19.40
C LEU A 314 12.49 -21.10 -20.88
N ILE A 315 13.18 -21.92 -21.69
CA ILE A 315 12.87 -22.06 -23.11
C ILE A 315 11.67 -22.98 -23.27
N ASP A 316 10.51 -22.39 -23.51
CA ASP A 316 9.26 -23.08 -23.76
C ASP A 316 8.90 -22.94 -25.25
N LEU A 317 8.62 -24.06 -25.93
CA LEU A 317 8.34 -24.10 -27.36
C LEU A 317 6.86 -23.89 -27.73
N PRO A 318 5.85 -24.25 -26.91
CA PRO A 318 4.45 -24.15 -27.29
C PRO A 318 4.01 -22.70 -27.55
N GLU A 319 3.16 -22.53 -28.55
CA GLU A 319 2.51 -21.25 -28.87
C GLU A 319 1.05 -21.26 -28.42
N PHE A 320 0.59 -20.15 -27.89
CA PHE A 320 -0.75 -20.02 -27.33
C PHE A 320 -1.51 -18.85 -27.96
N LYS A 321 -2.84 -19.03 -28.14
CA LYS A 321 -3.71 -18.01 -28.73
C LYS A 321 -4.04 -16.91 -27.70
N SER A 322 -4.10 -17.23 -26.42
CA SER A 322 -4.46 -16.33 -25.34
C SER A 322 -3.48 -16.36 -24.16
N TYR A 323 -3.44 -15.27 -23.40
CA TYR A 323 -2.70 -15.23 -22.13
C TYR A 323 -3.16 -16.30 -21.13
N ALA A 324 -4.46 -16.57 -21.08
CA ALA A 324 -5.00 -17.53 -20.13
C ALA A 324 -4.52 -18.97 -20.42
N GLU A 325 -4.43 -19.36 -21.72
CA GLU A 325 -3.90 -20.65 -22.12
C GLU A 325 -2.40 -20.76 -21.84
N GLU A 326 -1.61 -19.74 -22.24
CA GLU A 326 -0.18 -19.68 -21.94
C GLU A 326 0.08 -19.78 -20.44
N TYR A 327 -0.60 -18.94 -19.66
CA TYR A 327 -0.41 -18.91 -18.21
C TYR A 327 -0.80 -20.25 -17.55
N LYS A 328 -1.90 -20.88 -18.01
CA LYS A 328 -2.28 -22.21 -17.54
C LYS A 328 -1.15 -23.21 -17.77
N TYR A 329 -0.61 -23.29 -18.99
CA TYR A 329 0.54 -24.16 -19.30
C TYR A 329 1.73 -23.87 -18.37
N LEU A 330 2.15 -22.61 -18.25
CA LEU A 330 3.32 -22.21 -17.48
C LEU A 330 3.28 -22.60 -16.00
N VAL A 331 2.08 -22.77 -15.42
CA VAL A 331 1.91 -23.05 -13.99
C VAL A 331 1.30 -24.43 -13.69
N THR A 332 0.98 -25.23 -14.72
CA THR A 332 0.38 -26.58 -14.54
C THR A 332 1.02 -27.67 -15.37
N ASP A 333 1.94 -27.34 -16.30
CA ASP A 333 2.71 -28.39 -17.03
C ASP A 333 3.61 -29.11 -16.03
N GLU A 334 3.43 -30.43 -15.94
CA GLU A 334 4.03 -31.26 -14.88
C GLU A 334 5.55 -31.29 -14.98
N ASP A 335 6.09 -31.56 -16.20
CA ASP A 335 7.54 -31.63 -16.40
C ASP A 335 8.21 -30.28 -16.09
N ARG A 336 7.57 -29.19 -16.53
CA ARG A 336 8.04 -27.82 -16.23
C ARG A 336 8.03 -27.53 -14.73
N MET A 337 6.98 -27.93 -14.03
CA MET A 337 6.87 -27.71 -12.59
C MET A 337 7.85 -28.58 -11.80
N ILE A 338 8.13 -29.80 -12.24
CA ILE A 338 9.20 -30.66 -11.68
C ILE A 338 10.56 -29.97 -11.83
N PHE A 339 10.85 -29.42 -13.03
CA PHE A 339 12.09 -28.68 -13.25
C PHE A 339 12.20 -27.46 -12.32
N ILE A 340 11.12 -26.66 -12.20
CA ILE A 340 11.09 -25.50 -11.29
C ILE A 340 11.31 -25.95 -9.83
N SER A 341 10.70 -27.04 -9.40
CA SER A 341 10.87 -27.58 -8.04
C SER A 341 12.32 -28.00 -7.79
N LYS A 342 12.98 -28.65 -8.75
CA LYS A 342 14.41 -28.97 -8.67
C LYS A 342 15.30 -27.72 -8.61
N LEU A 343 14.97 -26.70 -9.40
CA LEU A 343 15.67 -25.41 -9.38
C LEU A 343 15.53 -24.73 -8.01
N VAL A 344 14.33 -24.68 -7.46
CA VAL A 344 14.05 -24.12 -6.11
C VAL A 344 14.83 -24.88 -5.03
N ASN A 345 14.83 -26.22 -5.09
CA ASN A 345 15.57 -27.04 -4.15
C ASN A 345 17.10 -26.78 -4.24
N GLY A 346 17.63 -26.64 -5.46
CA GLY A 346 19.03 -26.24 -5.66
C GLY A 346 19.36 -24.86 -5.08
N ILE A 347 18.48 -23.87 -5.28
CA ILE A 347 18.63 -22.51 -4.74
C ILE A 347 18.65 -22.52 -3.22
N SER A 348 17.81 -23.35 -2.58
CA SER A 348 17.71 -23.39 -1.10
C SER A 348 18.96 -23.85 -0.38
N ASN A 349 19.90 -24.49 -1.07
CA ASN A 349 21.21 -24.86 -0.50
C ASN A 349 22.03 -23.63 -0.06
N SER A 350 21.71 -22.44 -0.57
CA SER A 350 22.37 -21.17 -0.22
C SER A 350 21.64 -20.39 0.89
N GLY A 351 20.59 -20.94 1.49
CA GLY A 351 19.87 -20.34 2.62
C GLY A 351 18.35 -20.38 2.47
N ASN A 352 17.66 -19.92 3.51
CA ASN A 352 16.20 -19.90 3.55
C ASN A 352 15.60 -19.24 2.31
N THR A 353 14.63 -19.93 1.72
CA THR A 353 14.06 -19.57 0.43
C THR A 353 12.56 -19.33 0.53
N LEU A 354 12.11 -18.15 0.09
CA LEU A 354 10.69 -17.85 -0.07
C LEU A 354 10.31 -17.96 -1.54
N VAL A 355 9.38 -18.85 -1.86
CA VAL A 355 8.85 -19.05 -3.21
C VAL A 355 7.47 -18.44 -3.33
N LEU A 356 7.27 -17.55 -4.28
CA LEU A 356 6.01 -16.87 -4.51
C LEU A 356 5.32 -17.38 -5.76
N VAL A 357 4.06 -17.81 -5.59
CA VAL A 357 3.21 -18.33 -6.66
C VAL A 357 1.86 -17.61 -6.71
N ASN A 358 1.20 -17.59 -7.88
CA ASN A 358 -0.12 -17.00 -8.00
C ASN A 358 -1.25 -17.96 -7.61
N ARG A 359 -1.08 -19.27 -7.88
CA ARG A 359 -2.12 -20.28 -7.68
C ARG A 359 -1.79 -21.21 -6.53
N ILE A 360 -2.82 -21.57 -5.78
CA ILE A 360 -2.73 -22.55 -4.69
C ILE A 360 -2.26 -23.90 -5.19
N GLU A 361 -2.79 -24.33 -6.33
CA GLU A 361 -2.42 -25.60 -6.99
C GLU A 361 -0.91 -25.69 -7.30
N THR A 362 -0.35 -24.59 -7.86
CA THR A 362 1.09 -24.50 -8.14
C THR A 362 1.91 -24.59 -6.86
N GLY A 363 1.47 -23.93 -5.79
CA GLY A 363 2.16 -24.00 -4.50
C GLY A 363 2.12 -25.40 -3.88
N LYS A 364 0.98 -26.06 -3.91
CA LYS A 364 0.83 -27.44 -3.44
C LYS A 364 1.69 -28.41 -4.24
N PHE A 365 1.76 -28.23 -5.56
CA PHE A 365 2.63 -29.06 -6.41
C PHE A 365 4.10 -28.93 -5.99
N ILE A 366 4.62 -27.71 -5.86
CA ILE A 366 6.03 -27.48 -5.48
C ILE A 366 6.34 -28.13 -4.12
N VAL A 367 5.45 -28.02 -3.15
CA VAL A 367 5.65 -28.60 -1.81
C VAL A 367 5.62 -30.12 -1.85
N ASN A 368 4.80 -30.74 -2.71
CA ASN A 368 4.79 -32.19 -2.88
C ASN A 368 6.09 -32.73 -3.50
N GLU A 369 6.71 -31.93 -4.38
CA GLU A 369 7.98 -32.28 -5.03
C GLU A 369 9.21 -32.01 -4.14
N ILE A 370 9.10 -31.16 -3.12
CA ILE A 370 10.21 -30.79 -2.28
C ILE A 370 9.91 -31.18 -0.82
N PRO A 371 10.51 -32.28 -0.30
CA PRO A 371 10.38 -32.65 1.10
C PRO A 371 10.78 -31.51 2.06
N ASP A 372 10.14 -31.44 3.23
CA ASP A 372 10.41 -30.45 4.27
C ASP A 372 10.11 -28.99 3.91
N SER A 373 9.47 -28.76 2.76
CA SER A 373 8.94 -27.44 2.41
C SER A 373 7.53 -27.21 2.97
N VAL A 374 7.15 -25.95 3.19
CA VAL A 374 5.86 -25.59 3.77
C VAL A 374 5.08 -24.68 2.83
N PHE A 375 3.77 -24.96 2.64
CA PHE A 375 2.89 -24.12 1.85
C PHE A 375 1.99 -23.23 2.72
N ILE A 376 2.05 -21.92 2.49
CA ILE A 376 1.25 -20.92 3.20
C ILE A 376 0.30 -20.21 2.22
N SER A 377 -0.99 -20.45 2.38
CA SER A 377 -2.05 -19.78 1.61
C SER A 377 -2.97 -18.95 2.50
N GLY A 378 -3.90 -18.23 1.87
CA GLY A 378 -4.93 -17.46 2.58
C GLY A 378 -5.84 -18.28 3.49
N GLU A 379 -5.94 -19.58 3.24
CA GLU A 379 -6.78 -20.52 4.01
C GLU A 379 -6.16 -20.93 5.35
N VAL A 380 -4.83 -20.77 5.53
CA VAL A 380 -4.13 -21.08 6.78
C VAL A 380 -4.42 -20.01 7.83
N LYS A 381 -4.78 -20.39 9.06
CA LYS A 381 -5.06 -19.45 10.15
C LYS A 381 -3.82 -18.62 10.51
N THR A 382 -4.03 -17.37 10.90
CA THR A 382 -2.93 -16.42 11.21
C THR A 382 -1.98 -16.91 12.29
N LYS A 383 -2.50 -17.62 13.32
CA LYS A 383 -1.67 -18.20 14.39
C LYS A 383 -0.70 -19.27 13.87
N ASP A 384 -1.19 -20.16 13.01
CA ASP A 384 -0.40 -21.25 12.46
C ASP A 384 0.69 -20.71 11.52
N ARG A 385 0.40 -19.64 10.78
CA ARG A 385 1.41 -18.92 9.98
C ARG A 385 2.52 -18.31 10.84
N LYS A 386 2.18 -17.73 12.00
CA LYS A 386 3.16 -17.11 12.89
C LYS A 386 4.16 -18.14 13.43
N SER A 387 3.69 -19.35 13.78
CA SER A 387 4.57 -20.44 14.23
C SER A 387 5.56 -20.89 13.15
N GLU A 388 5.11 -21.04 11.91
CA GLU A 388 5.99 -21.37 10.79
C GLU A 388 7.04 -20.28 10.50
N TYR A 389 6.66 -19.01 10.65
CA TYR A 389 7.60 -17.90 10.50
C TYR A 389 8.61 -17.82 11.64
N ASP A 390 8.23 -18.20 12.85
CA ASP A 390 9.13 -18.19 14.01
C ASP A 390 10.14 -19.33 13.91
N GLU A 391 9.77 -20.50 13.38
CA GLU A 391 10.69 -21.61 13.13
C GLU A 391 11.83 -21.22 12.19
N ILE A 392 11.55 -20.46 11.13
CA ILE A 392 12.57 -20.03 10.14
C ILE A 392 13.63 -19.10 10.72
N LYS A 393 13.34 -18.43 11.80
CA LYS A 393 14.33 -17.58 12.47
C LYS A 393 15.54 -18.36 12.98
N THR A 394 15.36 -19.65 13.23
CA THR A 394 16.34 -20.54 13.87
C THR A 394 16.83 -21.68 12.98
N VAL A 395 16.18 -21.92 11.83
CA VAL A 395 16.50 -23.02 10.90
C VAL A 395 17.13 -22.47 9.65
N ASP A 396 18.09 -23.24 9.07
CA ASP A 396 18.73 -22.92 7.80
C ASP A 396 18.13 -23.77 6.65
N ASN A 397 18.22 -23.22 5.43
CA ASN A 397 17.82 -23.88 4.18
C ASN A 397 16.33 -24.29 4.11
N LYS A 398 15.47 -23.70 4.92
CA LYS A 398 14.02 -23.93 4.88
C LYS A 398 13.41 -23.30 3.63
N ILE A 399 12.48 -24.03 2.99
CA ILE A 399 11.70 -23.53 1.86
C ILE A 399 10.27 -23.24 2.29
N ILE A 400 9.85 -21.98 2.13
CA ILE A 400 8.45 -21.59 2.24
C ILE A 400 7.92 -21.28 0.85
N VAL A 401 6.81 -21.89 0.50
CA VAL A 401 6.02 -21.55 -0.69
C VAL A 401 4.79 -20.77 -0.23
N ALA A 402 4.56 -19.59 -0.80
CA ALA A 402 3.42 -18.76 -0.45
C ALA A 402 2.74 -18.17 -1.69
N THR A 403 1.45 -17.87 -1.59
CA THR A 403 0.81 -17.08 -2.64
C THR A 403 1.20 -15.62 -2.56
N TYR A 404 1.28 -14.92 -3.70
CA TYR A 404 1.55 -13.47 -3.72
C TYR A 404 0.58 -12.67 -2.85
N GLY A 405 -0.69 -13.10 -2.75
CA GLY A 405 -1.67 -12.45 -1.89
C GLY A 405 -1.30 -12.50 -0.42
N VAL A 406 -0.82 -13.65 0.06
CA VAL A 406 -0.37 -13.81 1.45
C VAL A 406 0.94 -13.06 1.69
N ALA A 407 1.87 -13.15 0.74
CA ALA A 407 3.12 -12.41 0.82
C ALA A 407 2.91 -10.90 0.85
N ALA A 408 1.97 -10.38 0.05
CA ALA A 408 1.65 -8.95 0.02
C ALA A 408 1.15 -8.40 1.36
N VAL A 409 0.64 -9.26 2.26
CA VAL A 409 -0.21 -8.84 3.36
C VAL A 409 0.37 -9.15 4.75
N GLY A 410 1.34 -10.06 4.88
CA GLY A 410 1.66 -10.51 6.24
C GLY A 410 2.95 -11.29 6.46
N ILE A 411 3.78 -11.49 5.45
CA ILE A 411 5.04 -12.20 5.65
C ILE A 411 6.11 -11.22 6.17
N ASN A 412 6.53 -11.41 7.41
CA ASN A 412 7.65 -10.70 8.00
C ASN A 412 8.75 -11.69 8.40
N ILE A 413 9.55 -12.13 7.42
CA ILE A 413 10.66 -13.04 7.65
C ILE A 413 11.95 -12.34 7.20
N PRO A 414 12.73 -11.77 8.12
CA PRO A 414 14.00 -11.11 7.77
C PRO A 414 15.04 -12.08 7.19
N ARG A 415 15.09 -13.32 7.68
CA ARG A 415 16.09 -14.34 7.32
C ARG A 415 15.77 -15.09 6.02
N ILE A 416 15.30 -14.38 4.98
CA ILE A 416 15.14 -14.92 3.62
C ILE A 416 16.37 -14.52 2.79
N PHE A 417 17.18 -15.49 2.40
CA PHE A 417 18.38 -15.29 1.58
C PHE A 417 18.05 -15.39 0.10
N ASN A 418 17.01 -16.17 -0.25
CA ASN A 418 16.54 -16.35 -1.63
C ASN A 418 15.05 -16.04 -1.73
N LEU A 419 14.69 -15.17 -2.67
CA LEU A 419 13.30 -14.92 -3.06
C LEU A 419 13.07 -15.44 -4.47
N VAL A 420 12.24 -16.45 -4.63
CA VAL A 420 11.90 -17.01 -5.95
C VAL A 420 10.50 -16.55 -6.36
N MET A 421 10.40 -15.88 -7.48
CA MET A 421 9.14 -15.40 -8.05
C MET A 421 8.79 -16.25 -9.27
N VAL A 422 7.78 -17.11 -9.17
CA VAL A 422 7.32 -17.95 -10.27
C VAL A 422 6.21 -17.23 -11.02
N GLU A 423 6.45 -16.93 -12.30
CA GLU A 423 5.49 -16.29 -13.22
C GLU A 423 4.75 -15.09 -12.59
N SER A 424 5.52 -14.14 -12.08
CA SER A 424 5.05 -12.99 -11.29
C SER A 424 4.11 -12.02 -12.06
N GLY A 425 3.97 -12.19 -13.37
CA GLY A 425 3.12 -11.36 -14.21
C GLY A 425 3.74 -9.99 -14.51
N LYS A 426 2.89 -8.95 -14.61
CA LYS A 426 3.28 -7.57 -14.99
C LYS A 426 2.96 -6.50 -13.95
N SER A 427 2.46 -6.86 -12.79
CA SER A 427 2.07 -5.88 -11.76
C SER A 427 3.31 -5.27 -11.08
N PHE A 428 3.55 -3.98 -11.31
CA PHE A 428 4.63 -3.23 -10.67
C PHE A 428 4.59 -3.35 -9.15
N THR A 429 3.46 -3.02 -8.57
CA THR A 429 3.26 -3.06 -7.10
C THR A 429 3.57 -4.43 -6.53
N ARG A 430 3.04 -5.50 -7.15
CA ARG A 430 3.29 -6.87 -6.70
C ARG A 430 4.77 -7.23 -6.73
N VAL A 431 5.46 -6.95 -7.83
CA VAL A 431 6.88 -7.28 -8.01
C VAL A 431 7.74 -6.52 -7.02
N ILE A 432 7.60 -5.20 -6.94
CA ILE A 432 8.41 -4.36 -6.06
C ILE A 432 8.15 -4.64 -4.58
N GLN A 433 6.90 -4.87 -4.18
CA GLN A 433 6.59 -5.23 -2.79
C GLN A 433 7.09 -6.61 -2.40
N SER A 434 7.06 -7.58 -3.32
CA SER A 434 7.63 -8.90 -3.08
C SER A 434 9.13 -8.80 -2.84
N ILE A 435 9.86 -8.05 -3.69
CA ILE A 435 11.28 -7.78 -3.51
C ILE A 435 11.53 -7.04 -2.19
N GLY A 436 10.79 -5.97 -1.91
CA GLY A 436 10.90 -5.19 -0.68
C GLY A 436 10.75 -6.01 0.61
N ARG A 437 10.03 -7.14 0.55
CA ARG A 437 9.97 -8.08 1.69
C ARG A 437 11.19 -8.99 1.75
N GLY A 438 11.68 -9.44 0.62
CA GLY A 438 12.88 -10.27 0.53
C GLY A 438 14.14 -9.54 1.01
N ILE A 439 14.27 -8.25 0.72
CA ILE A 439 15.45 -7.46 1.06
C ILE A 439 15.49 -6.94 2.51
N ARG A 440 14.55 -7.31 3.37
CA ARG A 440 14.63 -7.00 4.80
C ARG A 440 15.93 -7.56 5.40
N ARG A 441 16.59 -6.76 6.22
CA ARG A 441 17.85 -7.14 6.86
C ARG A 441 17.63 -8.09 8.04
N ALA A 442 18.55 -9.03 8.22
CA ALA A 442 18.74 -9.81 9.42
C ALA A 442 20.20 -9.66 9.88
N ASP A 443 20.50 -10.09 11.11
CA ASP A 443 21.84 -9.91 11.69
C ASP A 443 22.93 -10.68 10.91
N ASP A 444 22.54 -11.80 10.29
CA ASP A 444 23.38 -12.67 9.47
C ASP A 444 23.16 -12.49 7.95
N LYS A 445 22.47 -11.41 7.54
CA LYS A 445 22.08 -11.21 6.14
C LYS A 445 22.21 -9.75 5.72
N ASP A 446 23.10 -9.50 4.79
CA ASP A 446 23.30 -8.21 4.12
C ASP A 446 22.98 -8.24 2.61
N PHE A 447 22.76 -9.44 2.05
CA PHE A 447 22.49 -9.66 0.65
C PHE A 447 21.35 -10.65 0.41
N VAL A 448 20.61 -10.49 -0.69
CA VAL A 448 19.53 -11.38 -1.12
C VAL A 448 19.63 -11.69 -2.61
N GLN A 449 19.50 -12.97 -2.95
CA GLN A 449 19.29 -13.40 -4.33
C GLN A 449 17.80 -13.41 -4.67
N ILE A 450 17.42 -12.73 -5.73
CA ILE A 450 16.05 -12.71 -6.25
C ILE A 450 16.04 -13.48 -7.55
N TRP A 451 15.17 -14.47 -7.68
CA TRP A 451 15.04 -15.32 -8.83
C TRP A 451 13.70 -15.06 -9.50
N ASP A 452 13.73 -14.44 -10.68
CA ASP A 452 12.55 -14.18 -11.51
C ASP A 452 12.42 -15.29 -12.55
N VAL A 453 11.71 -16.36 -12.18
CA VAL A 453 11.50 -17.53 -13.04
C VAL A 453 10.33 -17.26 -13.98
N THR A 454 10.61 -17.27 -15.28
CA THR A 454 9.65 -16.94 -16.33
C THR A 454 9.91 -17.74 -17.61
N SER A 455 9.25 -17.41 -18.71
CA SER A 455 9.25 -18.18 -19.96
C SER A 455 9.67 -17.37 -21.18
N THR A 456 10.08 -18.08 -22.25
CA THR A 456 10.23 -17.52 -23.59
C THR A 456 8.92 -17.38 -24.36
N CYS A 457 7.77 -17.84 -23.82
CA CYS A 457 6.47 -17.69 -24.44
C CYS A 457 6.06 -16.21 -24.62
N LYS A 458 5.15 -15.97 -25.55
CA LYS A 458 4.79 -14.62 -26.05
C LYS A 458 4.36 -13.64 -24.97
N TYR A 459 3.44 -14.03 -24.09
CA TYR A 459 2.91 -13.13 -23.06
C TYR A 459 3.87 -13.00 -21.87
N ALA A 460 4.55 -14.08 -21.48
CA ALA A 460 5.61 -14.06 -20.47
C ALA A 460 6.75 -13.11 -20.87
N LYS A 461 7.20 -13.14 -22.14
CA LYS A 461 8.18 -12.17 -22.68
C LYS A 461 7.73 -10.71 -22.55
N ARG A 462 6.44 -10.43 -22.86
CA ARG A 462 5.89 -9.07 -22.73
C ARG A 462 5.87 -8.63 -21.27
N HIS A 463 5.48 -9.52 -20.35
CA HIS A 463 5.50 -9.24 -18.93
C HIS A 463 6.93 -9.04 -18.40
N LEU A 464 7.88 -9.86 -18.83
CA LEU A 464 9.30 -9.69 -18.50
C LEU A 464 9.84 -8.34 -18.96
N THR A 465 9.46 -7.87 -20.16
CA THR A 465 9.87 -6.56 -20.66
C THR A 465 9.44 -5.44 -19.71
N GLN A 466 8.23 -5.53 -19.14
CA GLN A 466 7.75 -4.56 -18.14
C GLN A 466 8.49 -4.70 -16.81
N ARG A 467 8.72 -5.93 -16.31
CA ARG A 467 9.46 -6.16 -15.07
C ARG A 467 10.89 -5.63 -15.15
N LYS A 468 11.57 -5.81 -16.29
CA LYS A 468 12.91 -5.23 -16.52
C LYS A 468 12.94 -3.71 -16.40
N LYS A 469 11.85 -3.02 -16.83
CA LYS A 469 11.70 -1.59 -16.61
C LYS A 469 11.58 -1.29 -15.11
N PHE A 470 10.79 -2.08 -14.38
CA PHE A 470 10.63 -1.91 -12.93
C PHE A 470 11.95 -2.10 -12.18
N TYR A 471 12.76 -3.11 -12.54
CA TYR A 471 14.08 -3.32 -11.93
C TYR A 471 15.02 -2.15 -12.20
N LYS A 472 15.01 -1.60 -13.42
CA LYS A 472 15.80 -0.41 -13.77
C LYS A 472 15.35 0.83 -12.98
N ASP A 473 14.04 1.08 -12.92
CA ASP A 473 13.47 2.22 -12.19
C ASP A 473 13.81 2.14 -10.68
N ALA A 474 13.72 0.93 -10.10
CA ALA A 474 14.07 0.67 -8.71
C ALA A 474 15.59 0.55 -8.45
N LYS A 475 16.43 0.68 -9.48
CA LYS A 475 17.90 0.49 -9.43
C LYS A 475 18.34 -0.87 -8.87
N TYR A 476 17.54 -1.92 -9.10
CA TYR A 476 17.94 -3.29 -8.78
C TYR A 476 18.81 -3.87 -9.91
N PRO A 477 20.06 -4.30 -9.62
CA PRO A 477 20.90 -4.95 -10.62
C PRO A 477 20.29 -6.28 -11.03
N PHE A 478 20.35 -6.61 -12.33
CA PHE A 478 19.81 -7.87 -12.80
C PHE A 478 20.65 -8.49 -13.95
N THR A 479 20.62 -9.81 -14.01
CA THR A 479 21.15 -10.63 -15.09
C THR A 479 20.03 -11.47 -15.72
N ILE A 480 20.23 -11.94 -16.95
CA ILE A 480 19.27 -12.80 -17.65
C ILE A 480 19.98 -14.04 -18.15
N GLU A 481 19.46 -15.16 -17.76
CA GLU A 481 19.88 -16.47 -18.26
C GLU A 481 18.70 -17.19 -18.94
N LYS A 482 18.96 -17.82 -20.07
CA LYS A 482 18.00 -18.69 -20.73
C LYS A 482 18.41 -20.13 -20.50
N ILE A 483 17.47 -20.93 -20.03
CA ILE A 483 17.71 -22.33 -19.71
C ILE A 483 16.85 -23.18 -20.61
N ASP A 484 17.52 -24.09 -21.37
CA ASP A 484 16.88 -25.22 -22.02
C ASP A 484 16.69 -26.29 -20.95
N TRP A 485 15.44 -26.51 -20.57
CA TRP A 485 15.08 -27.35 -19.45
C TRP A 485 14.53 -28.72 -19.86
N LYS A 486 14.35 -28.97 -21.16
CA LYS A 486 13.89 -30.24 -21.73
C LYS A 486 15.02 -31.17 -22.05
#